data_f53bfc99dcd0de303234e8ee2396cf9a
#
_entry.id   f53bfc99dcd0de303234e8ee2396cf9a
#
_cell.length_a   1.000
_cell.length_b   1.000
_cell.length_c   1.000
_cell.angle_alpha   90.00
_cell.angle_beta   90.00
_cell.angle_gamma   90.00
#
_symmetry.space_group_name_H-M   'P 1'
#
loop_
_entity.id
_entity.type
_entity.pdbx_description
1 polymer ?
#
loop_
_entity_poly.entity_id
_entity_poly.type
_entity_poly.pdbx_seq_one_letter_code
_entity_poly.pdbx_strand_id
1 'polypeptide(L)'
;MNHIVIIGFMGSGKTRVGKRLAKDFNLPFVDVDRVVSKKMNLTMKEIFDRFGEPFYRALETTVIKALIDDPEKKIISLGSGLPMQEQNAKYIKKLGTVVYLKGSYTTLKKRLENSSSNPLIEGEDKEDKIRKLLKQRDPVYTKFADVEMITGCLLYTSDAADE
;
A
#
# COMPACT_ATOMS: atom_id res chain seq x y z
N MET A 1 8.02 -16.65 8.67
CA MET A 1 8.28 -15.46 9.51
C MET A 1 7.06 -14.57 9.52
N ASN A 2 6.73 -14.01 10.67
CA ASN A 2 5.53 -13.22 10.83
C ASN A 2 5.86 -11.71 10.70
N HIS A 3 5.83 -11.19 9.49
CA HIS A 3 6.03 -9.77 9.24
C HIS A 3 4.82 -8.96 9.71
N ILE A 4 4.97 -7.65 9.77
CA ILE A 4 3.85 -6.72 9.96
C ILE A 4 3.57 -6.10 8.60
N VAL A 5 2.35 -6.29 8.10
CA VAL A 5 1.96 -5.92 6.74
C VAL A 5 0.95 -4.79 6.79
N ILE A 6 1.23 -3.71 6.08
CA ILE A 6 0.33 -2.55 6.05
C ILE A 6 -0.36 -2.50 4.70
N ILE A 7 -1.70 -2.47 4.72
CA ILE A 7 -2.54 -2.31 3.55
C ILE A 7 -3.40 -1.06 3.69
N GLY A 8 -3.86 -0.53 2.59
CA GLY A 8 -4.72 0.64 2.58
C GLY A 8 -4.72 1.32 1.23
N PHE A 9 -5.63 2.26 1.09
CA PHE A 9 -5.82 3.00 -0.14
C PHE A 9 -4.61 3.91 -0.42
N MET A 10 -4.42 4.29 -1.67
CA MET A 10 -3.43 5.31 -2.02
C MET A 10 -3.70 6.59 -1.22
N GLY A 11 -2.66 7.22 -0.73
CA GLY A 11 -2.79 8.42 0.09
C GLY A 11 -3.16 8.17 1.55
N SER A 12 -3.29 6.92 1.99
CA SER A 12 -3.64 6.60 3.38
C SER A 12 -2.48 6.79 4.37
N GLY A 13 -1.25 6.94 3.85
CA GLY A 13 -0.07 7.15 4.70
C GLY A 13 0.68 5.88 5.05
N LYS A 14 0.54 4.83 4.26
CA LYS A 14 1.21 3.53 4.50
C LYS A 14 2.72 3.66 4.66
N THR A 15 3.36 4.40 3.77
CA THR A 15 4.82 4.58 3.82
C THR A 15 5.24 5.28 5.10
N ARG A 16 4.56 6.35 5.45
CA ARG A 16 4.86 7.16 6.63
C ARG A 16 4.69 6.35 7.91
N VAL A 17 3.54 5.71 8.05
CA VAL A 17 3.23 4.87 9.21
C VAL A 17 4.18 3.68 9.28
N GLY A 18 4.45 3.07 8.13
CA GLY A 18 5.37 1.92 8.05
C GLY A 18 6.78 2.26 8.50
N LYS A 19 7.31 3.40 8.05
CA LYS A 19 8.63 3.86 8.48
C LYS A 19 8.67 4.17 9.98
N ARG A 20 7.60 4.71 10.52
CA ARG A 20 7.51 5.00 11.95
C ARG A 20 7.49 3.72 12.78
N LEU A 21 6.67 2.75 12.36
CA LEU A 21 6.63 1.44 13.03
C LEU A 21 7.98 0.74 12.95
N ALA A 22 8.62 0.81 11.80
CA ALA A 22 9.95 0.21 11.61
C ALA A 22 10.96 0.79 12.59
N LYS A 23 10.94 2.10 12.77
CA LYS A 23 11.81 2.79 13.71
C LYS A 23 11.49 2.38 15.15
N ASP A 24 10.21 2.37 15.52
CA ASP A 24 9.78 2.05 16.89
C ASP A 24 10.10 0.61 17.27
N PHE A 25 9.97 -0.32 16.33
CA PHE A 25 10.25 -1.74 16.57
C PHE A 25 11.67 -2.16 16.20
N ASN A 26 12.46 -1.22 15.68
CA ASN A 26 13.83 -1.51 15.21
C ASN A 26 13.84 -2.62 14.16
N LEU A 27 12.96 -2.50 13.17
CA LEU A 27 12.84 -3.45 12.07
C LEU A 27 13.05 -2.73 10.74
N PRO A 28 13.53 -3.44 9.70
CA PRO A 28 13.61 -2.85 8.37
C PRO A 28 12.22 -2.60 7.78
N PHE A 29 12.13 -1.58 6.93
CA PHE A 29 10.92 -1.23 6.21
C PHE A 29 11.06 -1.57 4.74
N VAL A 30 10.04 -2.22 4.16
CA VAL A 30 9.95 -2.53 2.73
C VAL A 30 8.67 -1.97 2.17
N ASP A 31 8.79 -1.17 1.11
CA ASP A 31 7.68 -0.67 0.33
C ASP A 31 7.69 -1.42 -1.00
N VAL A 32 6.68 -2.27 -1.23
CA VAL A 32 6.64 -3.14 -2.41
C VAL A 32 6.63 -2.33 -3.71
N ASP A 33 5.91 -1.20 -3.75
CA ASP A 33 5.89 -0.33 -4.93
C ASP A 33 7.30 0.17 -5.28
N ARG A 34 8.06 0.54 -4.27
CA ARG A 34 9.44 1.00 -4.48
C ARG A 34 10.36 -0.11 -4.93
N VAL A 35 10.17 -1.32 -4.41
CA VAL A 35 10.96 -2.48 -4.85
C VAL A 35 10.73 -2.73 -6.33
N VAL A 36 9.47 -2.70 -6.78
CA VAL A 36 9.12 -2.90 -8.18
C VAL A 36 9.71 -1.80 -9.05
N SER A 37 9.52 -0.54 -8.68
CA SER A 37 10.06 0.61 -9.40
C SER A 37 11.59 0.54 -9.53
N LYS A 38 12.25 0.17 -8.45
CA LYS A 38 13.72 0.07 -8.45
C LYS A 38 14.21 -1.06 -9.35
N LYS A 39 13.55 -2.20 -9.33
CA LYS A 39 13.91 -3.34 -10.19
C LYS A 39 13.79 -2.99 -11.68
N MET A 40 12.75 -2.25 -12.04
CA MET A 40 12.51 -1.85 -13.42
C MET A 40 13.21 -0.57 -13.81
N ASN A 41 13.68 0.21 -12.82
CA ASN A 41 14.20 1.57 -13.01
C ASN A 41 13.19 2.45 -13.75
N LEU A 42 11.91 2.30 -13.40
CA LEU A 42 10.78 3.01 -13.99
C LEU A 42 9.77 3.34 -12.89
N THR A 43 9.00 4.41 -13.12
CA THR A 43 7.86 4.72 -12.24
C THR A 43 6.71 3.76 -12.51
N MET A 44 5.75 3.68 -11.59
CA MET A 44 4.53 2.90 -11.80
C MET A 44 3.84 3.30 -13.11
N LYS A 45 3.73 4.61 -13.37
CA LYS A 45 3.10 5.13 -14.57
C LYS A 45 3.83 4.67 -15.82
N GLU A 46 5.17 4.72 -15.82
CA GLU A 46 5.97 4.26 -16.95
C GLU A 46 5.80 2.75 -17.19
N ILE A 47 5.74 1.97 -16.12
CA ILE A 47 5.51 0.53 -16.23
C ILE A 47 4.12 0.25 -16.82
N PHE A 48 3.09 0.94 -16.33
CA PHE A 48 1.73 0.80 -16.85
C PHE A 48 1.66 1.18 -18.34
N ASP A 49 2.27 2.29 -18.70
CA ASP A 49 2.24 2.79 -20.09
C ASP A 49 2.97 1.87 -21.05
N ARG A 50 4.11 1.31 -20.65
CA ARG A 50 4.95 0.48 -21.51
C ARG A 50 4.55 -0.98 -21.54
N PHE A 51 4.14 -1.54 -20.39
CA PHE A 51 3.93 -2.98 -20.25
C PHE A 51 2.50 -3.35 -19.83
N GLY A 52 1.72 -2.40 -19.34
CA GLY A 52 0.36 -2.61 -18.89
C GLY A 52 0.23 -3.02 -17.43
N GLU A 53 -0.96 -2.89 -16.87
CA GLU A 53 -1.24 -3.20 -15.49
C GLU A 53 -0.96 -4.68 -15.14
N PRO A 54 -1.36 -5.66 -15.97
CA PRO A 54 -1.11 -7.07 -15.63
C PRO A 54 0.36 -7.38 -15.39
N PHE A 55 1.25 -6.75 -16.13
CA PHE A 55 2.69 -6.89 -15.95
C PHE A 55 3.14 -6.37 -14.58
N TYR A 56 2.65 -5.18 -14.21
CA TYR A 56 2.95 -4.59 -12.90
C TYR A 56 2.46 -5.49 -11.76
N ARG A 57 1.25 -6.04 -11.89
CA ARG A 57 0.69 -6.93 -10.88
C ARG A 57 1.48 -8.22 -10.72
N ALA A 58 2.01 -8.75 -11.82
CA ALA A 58 2.88 -9.92 -11.77
C ALA A 58 4.17 -9.63 -11.02
N LEU A 59 4.74 -8.43 -11.20
CA LEU A 59 5.94 -8.02 -10.46
C LEU A 59 5.66 -7.90 -8.96
N GLU A 60 4.54 -7.31 -8.59
CA GLU A 60 4.14 -7.24 -7.18
C GLU A 60 4.05 -8.63 -6.55
N THR A 61 3.41 -9.56 -7.24
CA THR A 61 3.26 -10.94 -6.77
C THR A 61 4.62 -11.60 -6.54
N THR A 62 5.56 -11.40 -7.47
CA THR A 62 6.91 -11.94 -7.35
C THR A 62 7.61 -11.41 -6.10
N VAL A 63 7.46 -10.11 -5.83
CA VAL A 63 8.08 -9.49 -4.64
C VAL A 63 7.52 -10.07 -3.35
N ILE A 64 6.19 -10.18 -3.22
CA ILE A 64 5.62 -10.67 -1.97
C ILE A 64 5.92 -12.16 -1.74
N LYS A 65 5.99 -12.95 -2.79
CA LYS A 65 6.39 -14.36 -2.68
C LYS A 65 7.80 -14.50 -2.09
N ALA A 66 8.72 -13.66 -2.54
CA ALA A 66 10.08 -13.66 -2.01
C ALA A 66 10.12 -13.24 -0.53
N LEU A 67 9.25 -12.31 -0.13
CA LEU A 67 9.19 -11.84 1.26
C LEU A 67 8.66 -12.88 2.23
N ILE A 68 7.80 -13.80 1.77
CA ILE A 68 7.27 -14.87 2.62
C ILE A 68 8.40 -15.70 3.23
N ASP A 69 9.42 -15.99 2.44
CA ASP A 69 10.52 -16.86 2.86
C ASP A 69 11.68 -16.10 3.48
N ASP A 70 11.57 -14.79 3.60
CA ASP A 70 12.62 -13.96 4.20
C ASP A 70 12.67 -14.22 5.72
N PRO A 71 13.81 -14.69 6.25
CA PRO A 71 13.91 -14.99 7.68
C PRO A 71 13.94 -13.75 8.58
N GLU A 72 14.23 -12.58 8.02
CA GLU A 72 14.28 -11.33 8.77
C GLU A 72 12.90 -10.68 8.83
N LYS A 73 12.39 -10.48 10.04
CA LYS A 73 11.10 -9.82 10.24
C LYS A 73 11.16 -8.37 9.76
N LYS A 74 10.14 -7.95 9.02
CA LYS A 74 10.08 -6.62 8.40
C LYS A 74 8.71 -5.99 8.59
N ILE A 75 8.68 -4.68 8.47
CA ILE A 75 7.45 -3.92 8.25
C ILE A 75 7.30 -3.79 6.74
N ILE A 76 6.20 -4.30 6.19
CA ILE A 76 5.99 -4.35 4.74
C ILE A 76 4.76 -3.51 4.38
N SER A 77 4.93 -2.53 3.50
CA SER A 77 3.82 -1.77 2.93
C SER A 77 3.48 -2.35 1.56
N LEU A 78 2.25 -2.82 1.39
CA LEU A 78 1.78 -3.32 0.10
C LEU A 78 1.22 -2.18 -0.73
N GLY A 79 1.39 -2.24 -2.04
CA GLY A 79 0.77 -1.31 -2.96
C GLY A 79 -0.75 -1.35 -2.80
N SER A 80 -1.41 -0.23 -3.05
CA SER A 80 -2.85 -0.10 -2.80
C SER A 80 -3.70 -1.09 -3.59
N GLY A 81 -3.29 -1.45 -4.79
CA GLY A 81 -4.01 -2.39 -5.63
C GLY A 81 -3.59 -3.85 -5.49
N LEU A 82 -2.51 -4.12 -4.74
CA LEU A 82 -1.98 -5.47 -4.61
C LEU A 82 -2.97 -6.43 -3.95
N PRO A 83 -3.66 -6.07 -2.85
CA PRO A 83 -4.64 -6.97 -2.24
C PRO A 83 -5.86 -7.25 -3.11
N MET A 84 -6.10 -6.43 -4.14
CA MET A 84 -7.22 -6.61 -5.06
C MET A 84 -7.00 -7.77 -6.03
N GLN A 85 -5.76 -8.20 -6.20
CA GLN A 85 -5.42 -9.28 -7.12
C GLN A 85 -5.68 -10.62 -6.43
N GLU A 86 -6.60 -11.39 -6.98
CA GLU A 86 -7.06 -12.64 -6.38
C GLU A 86 -5.91 -13.62 -6.13
N GLN A 87 -4.93 -13.67 -7.04
CA GLN A 87 -3.77 -14.56 -6.89
C GLN A 87 -2.90 -14.22 -5.67
N ASN A 88 -3.02 -13.02 -5.12
CA ASN A 88 -2.21 -12.59 -3.98
C ASN A 88 -2.80 -12.96 -2.62
N ALA A 89 -4.06 -13.36 -2.57
CA ALA A 89 -4.76 -13.59 -1.30
C ALA A 89 -4.03 -14.58 -0.39
N LYS A 90 -3.64 -15.72 -0.94
CA LYS A 90 -2.93 -16.75 -0.19
C LYS A 90 -1.56 -16.31 0.31
N TYR A 91 -0.89 -15.46 -0.48
CA TYR A 91 0.44 -14.96 -0.11
C TYR A 91 0.36 -13.91 0.98
N ILE A 92 -0.62 -13.01 0.91
CA ILE A 92 -0.81 -11.98 1.94
C ILE A 92 -1.02 -12.65 3.31
N LYS A 93 -1.83 -13.70 3.37
CA LYS A 93 -2.09 -14.43 4.62
C LYS A 93 -0.83 -15.06 5.20
N LYS A 94 0.10 -15.46 4.34
CA LYS A 94 1.36 -16.07 4.76
C LYS A 94 2.42 -15.06 5.20
N LEU A 95 2.27 -13.78 4.80
CA LEU A 95 3.25 -12.76 5.15
C LEU A 95 3.28 -12.46 6.65
N GLY A 96 2.12 -12.34 7.29
CA GLY A 96 2.08 -12.04 8.72
C GLY A 96 0.80 -11.33 9.14
N THR A 97 0.93 -10.50 10.17
CA THR A 97 -0.18 -9.72 10.71
C THR A 97 -0.50 -8.53 9.81
N VAL A 98 -1.74 -8.42 9.38
CA VAL A 98 -2.18 -7.39 8.44
C VAL A 98 -2.85 -6.24 9.17
N VAL A 99 -2.33 -5.04 8.97
CA VAL A 99 -2.87 -3.79 9.51
C VAL A 99 -3.48 -3.01 8.37
N TYR A 100 -4.78 -2.76 8.44
CA TYR A 100 -5.48 -1.90 7.47
C TYR A 100 -5.46 -0.46 7.96
N LEU A 101 -4.78 0.39 7.22
CA LEU A 101 -4.74 1.82 7.51
C LEU A 101 -5.90 2.48 6.76
N LYS A 102 -7.00 2.70 7.48
CA LYS A 102 -8.26 3.17 6.92
C LYS A 102 -8.38 4.68 7.01
N GLY A 103 -8.67 5.32 5.88
CA GLY A 103 -8.91 6.75 5.82
C GLY A 103 -10.32 7.06 5.33
N SER A 104 -10.89 8.19 5.77
CA SER A 104 -12.15 8.67 5.23
C SER A 104 -11.95 9.16 3.80
N TYR A 105 -13.03 9.15 3.01
CA TYR A 105 -12.99 9.68 1.66
C TYR A 105 -12.46 11.12 1.64
N THR A 106 -12.93 11.96 2.55
CA THR A 106 -12.52 13.37 2.63
C THR A 106 -11.01 13.50 2.82
N THR A 107 -10.44 12.73 3.76
CA THR A 107 -9.01 12.75 4.03
C THR A 107 -8.19 12.29 2.83
N LEU A 108 -8.61 11.18 2.23
CA LEU A 108 -7.91 10.61 1.08
C LEU A 108 -7.99 11.53 -0.14
N LYS A 109 -9.16 12.08 -0.42
CA LYS A 109 -9.35 13.03 -1.50
C LYS A 109 -8.40 14.21 -1.37
N LYS A 110 -8.31 14.79 -0.18
CA LYS A 110 -7.47 15.95 0.09
C LYS A 110 -6.00 15.64 -0.19
N ARG A 111 -5.53 14.47 0.24
CA ARG A 111 -4.14 14.05 0.03
C ARG A 111 -3.81 13.77 -1.42
N LEU A 112 -4.80 13.29 -2.19
CA LEU A 112 -4.61 12.91 -3.59
C LEU A 112 -4.90 14.04 -4.58
N GLU A 113 -5.41 15.15 -4.09
CA GLU A 113 -5.85 16.29 -4.91
C GLU A 113 -4.79 16.77 -5.88
N ASN A 114 -3.56 16.84 -5.44
CA ASN A 114 -2.43 17.32 -6.24
C ASN A 114 -1.47 16.19 -6.66
N SER A 115 -1.86 14.94 -6.41
CA SER A 115 -1.03 13.79 -6.77
C SER A 115 -1.26 13.37 -8.21
N SER A 116 -0.19 13.15 -8.96
CA SER A 116 -0.26 12.62 -10.32
C SER A 116 0.48 11.30 -10.48
N SER A 117 0.87 10.70 -9.37
CA SER A 117 1.73 9.52 -9.38
C SER A 117 1.02 8.20 -9.65
N ASN A 118 -0.31 8.15 -9.53
CA ASN A 118 -1.05 6.91 -9.72
C ASN A 118 -1.92 6.98 -10.98
N PRO A 119 -1.62 6.16 -12.01
CA PRO A 119 -2.35 6.20 -13.28
C PRO A 119 -3.83 5.83 -13.17
N LEU A 120 -4.25 5.14 -12.10
CA LEU A 120 -5.64 4.71 -11.94
C LEU A 120 -6.59 5.86 -11.58
N ILE A 121 -6.07 6.98 -11.08
CA ILE A 121 -6.88 8.13 -10.68
C ILE A 121 -6.56 9.40 -11.46
N GLU A 122 -5.63 9.34 -12.40
CA GLU A 122 -5.25 10.50 -13.21
C GLU A 122 -6.32 10.90 -14.24
N GLY A 123 -6.29 12.16 -14.64
CA GLY A 123 -7.13 12.70 -15.70
C GLY A 123 -8.41 13.35 -15.19
N GLU A 124 -9.37 13.50 -16.11
CA GLU A 124 -10.68 14.04 -15.78
C GLU A 124 -11.42 13.10 -14.84
N ASP A 125 -12.36 13.64 -14.06
CA ASP A 125 -13.14 12.88 -13.10
C ASP A 125 -12.31 12.17 -12.02
N LYS A 126 -11.19 12.76 -11.64
CA LYS A 126 -10.30 12.22 -10.60
C LYS A 126 -11.07 11.92 -9.31
N GLU A 127 -11.93 12.83 -8.89
CA GLU A 127 -12.74 12.67 -7.68
C GLU A 127 -13.65 11.43 -7.75
N ASP A 128 -14.33 11.24 -8.89
CA ASP A 128 -15.18 10.07 -9.09
C ASP A 128 -14.38 8.78 -9.11
N LYS A 129 -13.19 8.80 -9.72
CA LYS A 129 -12.31 7.63 -9.75
C LYS A 129 -11.88 7.24 -8.35
N ILE A 130 -11.51 8.20 -7.52
CA ILE A 130 -11.13 7.95 -6.12
C ILE A 130 -12.31 7.33 -5.36
N ARG A 131 -13.49 7.89 -5.49
CA ARG A 131 -14.70 7.42 -4.80
C ARG A 131 -15.04 5.98 -5.19
N LYS A 132 -15.04 5.71 -6.50
CA LYS A 132 -15.35 4.36 -7.00
C LYS A 132 -14.33 3.33 -6.54
N LEU A 133 -13.04 3.65 -6.66
CA LEU A 133 -11.98 2.74 -6.24
C LEU A 133 -12.04 2.46 -4.73
N LEU A 134 -12.24 3.49 -3.93
CA LEU A 134 -12.33 3.32 -2.48
C LEU A 134 -13.50 2.41 -2.11
N LYS A 135 -14.66 2.62 -2.75
CA LYS A 135 -15.85 1.80 -2.52
C LYS A 135 -15.62 0.35 -2.89
N GLN A 136 -14.88 0.09 -3.97
CA GLN A 136 -14.56 -1.27 -4.41
C GLN A 136 -13.52 -1.92 -3.50
N ARG A 137 -12.54 -1.16 -3.02
CA ARG A 137 -11.38 -1.71 -2.32
C ARG A 137 -11.57 -1.86 -0.81
N ASP A 138 -12.34 -0.98 -0.18
CA ASP A 138 -12.55 -1.01 1.27
C ASP A 138 -13.01 -2.38 1.79
N PRO A 139 -14.00 -3.05 1.16
CA PRO A 139 -14.40 -4.38 1.63
C PRO A 139 -13.29 -5.43 1.56
N VAL A 140 -12.41 -5.33 0.57
CA VAL A 140 -11.29 -6.26 0.42
C VAL A 140 -10.25 -6.01 1.49
N TYR A 141 -9.90 -4.75 1.74
CA TYR A 141 -8.97 -4.41 2.81
C TYR A 141 -9.49 -4.89 4.16
N THR A 142 -10.78 -4.65 4.43
CA THR A 142 -11.43 -5.08 5.67
C THR A 142 -11.35 -6.59 5.84
N LYS A 143 -11.52 -7.34 4.76
CA LYS A 143 -11.45 -8.80 4.78
C LYS A 143 -10.06 -9.31 5.16
N PHE A 144 -8.99 -8.65 4.69
CA PHE A 144 -7.63 -9.06 5.02
C PHE A 144 -7.16 -8.58 6.39
N ALA A 145 -7.77 -7.54 6.94
CA ALA A 145 -7.27 -6.88 8.13
C ALA A 145 -7.37 -7.76 9.37
N ASP A 146 -6.27 -7.90 10.08
CA ASP A 146 -6.26 -8.39 11.45
C ASP A 146 -6.52 -7.25 12.43
N VAL A 147 -6.06 -6.04 12.06
CA VAL A 147 -6.23 -4.82 12.85
C VAL A 147 -6.59 -3.68 11.89
N GLU A 148 -7.54 -2.84 12.28
CA GLU A 148 -7.85 -1.61 11.55
C GLU A 148 -7.38 -0.40 12.35
N MET A 149 -6.74 0.55 11.67
CA MET A 149 -6.25 1.79 12.28
C MET A 149 -6.74 2.96 11.45
N ILE A 150 -7.23 4.01 12.13
CA ILE A 150 -7.75 5.19 11.45
C ILE A 150 -6.60 6.15 11.15
N THR A 151 -6.35 6.38 9.86
CA THR A 151 -5.19 7.12 9.38
C THR A 151 -5.12 8.57 9.87
N GLY A 152 -6.24 9.26 9.98
CA GLY A 152 -6.26 10.66 10.42
C GLY A 152 -5.66 10.87 11.81
N CYS A 153 -6.02 10.03 12.75
CA CYS A 153 -5.50 10.11 14.12
C CYS A 153 -4.03 9.73 14.18
N LEU A 154 -3.66 8.66 13.47
CA LEU A 154 -2.28 8.17 13.45
C LEU A 154 -1.32 9.16 12.82
N LEU A 155 -1.70 9.76 11.69
CA LEU A 155 -0.84 10.70 10.99
C LEU A 155 -0.62 11.98 11.81
N TYR A 156 -1.64 12.44 12.50
CA TYR A 156 -1.49 13.57 13.39
C TYR A 156 -0.46 13.29 14.48
N THR A 157 -0.56 12.13 15.12
CA THR A 157 0.38 11.70 16.15
C THR A 157 1.79 11.54 15.60
N SER A 158 1.92 10.94 14.41
CA SER A 158 3.21 10.76 13.75
C SER A 158 3.86 12.08 13.37
N ASP A 159 3.05 13.03 12.87
CA ASP A 159 3.55 14.35 12.51
C ASP A 159 4.07 15.10 13.74
N ALA A 160 3.36 15.03 14.84
CA ALA A 160 3.78 15.64 16.08
C ALA A 160 5.08 15.02 16.61
N ALA A 161 5.29 13.73 16.37
CA ALA A 161 6.50 13.05 16.82
C ALA A 161 7.70 13.28 15.90
N ASP A 162 7.46 13.58 14.63
CA ASP A 162 8.53 13.83 13.65
C ASP A 162 9.04 15.27 13.68
N GLU A 163 8.34 16.15 14.34
CA GLU A 163 8.76 17.52 14.58
C GLU A 163 9.64 17.61 15.83
#